data_efbd3aecfe831b4982cbb940b20400ab
#
_entry.id   efbd3aecfe831b4982cbb940b20400ab
#
_cell.length_a   1.000
_cell.length_b   1.000
_cell.length_c   1.000
_cell.angle_alpha   90.00
_cell.angle_beta   90.00
_cell.angle_gamma   90.00
#
_symmetry.space_group_name_H-M   'P 1'
#
loop_
_entity.id
_entity.type
_entity.pdbx_description
1 polymer ?
#
loop_
_entity_poly.entity_id
_entity_poly.type
_entity_poly.pdbx_seq_one_letter_code
_entity_poly.pdbx_strand_id
1 'polypeptide(L)'
;MKTLRLTVIIALILCSTKIWAYEDARMMRFPDVNGDKIVFVYAGDIWSVDSNGGDARQLTSHKGVELFPKISPDGKLIAFSAEYSGNRQVWVMPINGGTPIQLTFYNDVGVMPPRGGFDNIVMGWTADSKNVFFRSNRTEYGDRMGRYFTVNIDGGLEKELPIPYGGFGTMSPDNTKIAFAYIDREFRTWKRYKGGRASNLWIYDLEKNTSEEITHFKGTDHIPTWFGDKIYFASDRELWLNIYSYDINTKEIVQITKHDTFDVMWPSGSNGDIVYEHGGYIYKLDTKTGTTKKIEINIRYDNPNTLPYFKNVTENINSMAISPSGNRVLFDARGDIFSVPAGDGTIFNLTNKQGVRSINPAWSPDGKNIAYISDDTGEYELYMIENKDNAKPVQLTKDSKGWKYQAEWSPDSKMLLFFDRSMRLQLTNVDSKTTTVIDVPTTDEIRSYTFSPDSRWVAYVKDSKNGLSAIWVYNIEDKSKKQLTDDSFSDDGPVFSKCGNYLYFTSNRDFNLAFSSFEFNYLYNNASRIYALTLQKDSPRLFEPRETLEEVATDKKEDSKSSKAESDKKESKRVSIDFDGINQRIVAFPMSSGGYWDIQAVDNGIVYFDGKGFHNYDHTCPNNL
;
A
#
# COMPACT_ATOMS: atom_id res chain seq x y z
N MET A 1 24.41 55.04 29.86
CA MET A 1 24.19 55.01 28.40
C MET A 1 25.26 54.18 27.63
N LYS A 2 26.55 54.24 27.94
CA LYS A 2 27.55 53.44 27.25
C LYS A 2 27.44 51.91 27.53
N THR A 3 27.18 51.54 28.78
CA THR A 3 26.97 50.13 29.17
C THR A 3 25.71 49.51 28.54
N LEU A 4 24.61 50.26 28.42
CA LEU A 4 23.36 49.79 27.77
C LEU A 4 23.54 49.56 26.26
N ARG A 5 24.36 50.40 25.59
CA ARG A 5 24.70 50.22 24.17
C ARG A 5 25.57 49.01 23.92
N LEU A 6 26.50 48.69 24.83
CA LEU A 6 27.35 47.52 24.71
C LEU A 6 26.56 46.22 24.92
N THR A 7 25.63 46.19 25.87
CA THR A 7 24.75 45.04 26.13
C THR A 7 23.79 44.76 24.95
N VAL A 8 23.24 45.83 24.32
CA VAL A 8 22.38 45.67 23.12
C VAL A 8 23.18 45.19 21.92
N ILE A 9 24.42 45.64 21.73
CA ILE A 9 25.29 45.16 20.65
C ILE A 9 25.67 43.69 20.85
N ILE A 10 25.99 43.27 22.09
CA ILE A 10 26.29 41.85 22.39
C ILE A 10 25.04 40.98 22.22
N ALA A 11 23.84 41.47 22.61
CA ALA A 11 22.58 40.75 22.37
C ALA A 11 22.21 40.68 20.88
N LEU A 12 22.51 41.71 20.08
CA LEU A 12 22.32 41.72 18.63
C LEU A 12 23.34 40.79 17.90
N ILE A 13 24.58 40.68 18.40
CA ILE A 13 25.58 39.75 17.87
C ILE A 13 25.22 38.31 18.22
N LEU A 14 24.66 38.05 19.40
CA LEU A 14 24.13 36.74 19.80
C LEU A 14 22.84 36.36 19.05
N CYS A 15 22.00 37.33 18.64
CA CYS A 15 20.84 37.07 17.78
C CYS A 15 21.18 36.93 16.29
N SER A 16 22.34 37.39 15.83
CA SER A 16 22.75 37.32 14.43
C SER A 16 23.59 36.10 14.07
N THR A 17 24.02 35.29 15.03
CA THR A 17 24.43 33.94 14.76
C THR A 17 23.15 33.15 14.50
N LYS A 18 22.67 33.16 13.25
CA LYS A 18 21.99 31.98 12.71
C LYS A 18 23.04 30.87 12.87
N ILE A 19 23.00 30.16 14.01
CA ILE A 19 23.54 28.82 14.09
C ILE A 19 22.80 28.14 12.94
N TRP A 20 23.48 27.88 11.85
CA TRP A 20 22.99 27.00 10.82
C TRP A 20 22.73 25.71 11.57
N ALA A 21 21.47 25.47 11.88
CA ALA A 21 21.07 24.27 12.57
C ALA A 21 21.63 23.13 11.74
N TYR A 22 22.51 22.34 12.36
CA TYR A 22 23.02 21.12 11.77
C TYR A 22 21.81 20.26 11.42
N GLU A 23 21.44 20.21 10.15
CA GLU A 23 20.35 19.37 9.67
C GLU A 23 20.87 17.96 9.52
N ASP A 24 20.58 17.13 10.50
CA ASP A 24 20.87 15.69 10.46
C ASP A 24 20.06 15.05 9.33
N ALA A 25 20.76 14.51 8.35
CA ALA A 25 20.16 13.99 7.13
C ALA A 25 19.26 12.77 7.41
N ARG A 26 18.18 12.66 6.66
CA ARG A 26 17.23 11.56 6.72
C ARG A 26 17.10 10.84 5.38
N MET A 27 16.45 9.66 5.38
CA MET A 27 16.18 8.83 4.19
C MET A 27 17.44 8.30 3.52
N MET A 28 18.51 8.12 4.31
CA MET A 28 19.71 7.41 3.86
C MET A 28 19.44 5.91 3.81
N ARG A 29 19.96 5.23 2.79
CA ARG A 29 19.66 3.84 2.50
C ARG A 29 20.90 2.98 2.29
N PHE A 30 20.76 1.68 2.55
CA PHE A 30 21.74 0.64 2.25
C PHE A 30 23.16 0.95 2.78
N PRO A 31 23.31 1.26 4.07
CA PRO A 31 24.61 1.61 4.61
C PRO A 31 25.54 0.39 4.65
N ASP A 32 26.84 0.65 4.56
CA ASP A 32 27.89 -0.32 4.84
C ASP A 32 29.07 0.36 5.53
N VAL A 33 29.82 -0.38 6.36
CA VAL A 33 30.94 0.16 7.12
C VAL A 33 32.16 -0.75 7.04
N ASN A 34 33.34 -0.14 6.86
CA ASN A 34 34.62 -0.80 7.07
C ASN A 34 35.64 0.22 7.61
N GLY A 35 36.19 -0.08 8.80
CA GLY A 35 37.12 0.79 9.48
C GLY A 35 36.53 2.15 9.84
N ASP A 36 37.15 3.22 9.34
CA ASP A 36 36.73 4.60 9.59
C ASP A 36 35.70 5.17 8.58
N LYS A 37 35.22 4.36 7.63
CA LYS A 37 34.31 4.79 6.58
C LYS A 37 32.95 4.11 6.63
N ILE A 38 31.90 4.91 6.47
CA ILE A 38 30.57 4.48 6.14
C ILE A 38 30.25 4.95 4.71
N VAL A 39 29.69 4.06 3.89
CA VAL A 39 29.11 4.37 2.60
C VAL A 39 27.61 4.11 2.64
N PHE A 40 26.83 4.90 1.93
CA PHE A 40 25.37 4.78 1.88
C PHE A 40 24.82 5.41 0.62
N VAL A 41 23.54 5.18 0.35
CA VAL A 41 22.80 5.80 -0.76
C VAL A 41 21.95 6.94 -0.22
N TYR A 42 22.01 8.09 -0.89
CA TYR A 42 21.13 9.21 -0.65
C TYR A 42 20.77 9.89 -1.97
N ALA A 43 19.46 10.13 -2.19
CA ALA A 43 18.91 10.72 -3.43
C ALA A 43 19.28 9.98 -4.73
N GLY A 44 19.61 8.68 -4.66
CA GLY A 44 19.98 7.84 -5.79
C GLY A 44 21.46 7.70 -6.02
N ASP A 45 22.30 8.46 -5.31
CA ASP A 45 23.76 8.47 -5.42
C ASP A 45 24.45 7.84 -4.21
N ILE A 46 25.70 7.42 -4.38
CA ILE A 46 26.54 6.90 -3.30
C ILE A 46 27.28 8.04 -2.61
N TRP A 47 27.22 8.03 -1.30
CA TRP A 47 27.88 8.97 -0.40
C TRP A 47 28.79 8.26 0.56
N SER A 48 29.79 8.96 1.07
CA SER A 48 30.66 8.48 2.15
C SER A 48 30.75 9.49 3.28
N VAL A 49 30.92 8.97 4.50
CA VAL A 49 31.14 9.76 5.72
C VAL A 49 32.08 9.01 6.64
N ASP A 50 32.71 9.72 7.58
CA ASP A 50 33.49 9.10 8.68
C ASP A 50 32.56 8.22 9.54
N SER A 51 33.06 7.12 10.08
CA SER A 51 32.29 6.18 10.91
C SER A 51 31.77 6.79 12.22
N ASN A 52 32.26 7.96 12.61
CA ASN A 52 31.77 8.75 13.73
C ASN A 52 30.74 9.82 13.34
N GLY A 53 30.47 10.00 12.04
CA GLY A 53 29.59 11.02 11.49
C GLY A 53 30.30 12.26 10.97
N GLY A 54 29.52 13.31 10.71
CA GLY A 54 30.02 14.59 10.21
C GLY A 54 29.49 14.91 8.80
N ASP A 55 30.25 15.72 8.04
CA ASP A 55 29.86 16.10 6.68
C ASP A 55 30.10 14.94 5.70
N ALA A 56 29.03 14.48 5.05
CA ALA A 56 29.12 13.44 4.02
C ALA A 56 29.59 14.02 2.69
N ARG A 57 30.34 13.19 1.95
CA ARG A 57 30.82 13.50 0.61
C ARG A 57 30.11 12.65 -0.43
N GLN A 58 29.59 13.26 -1.48
CA GLN A 58 29.03 12.59 -2.64
C GLN A 58 30.16 11.93 -3.46
N LEU A 59 30.00 10.66 -3.81
CA LEU A 59 30.97 9.91 -4.62
C LEU A 59 30.52 9.71 -6.06
N THR A 60 29.19 9.67 -6.30
CA THR A 60 28.58 9.49 -7.62
C THR A 60 27.55 10.58 -7.87
N SER A 61 27.20 10.82 -9.17
CA SER A 61 26.21 11.83 -9.57
C SER A 61 25.55 11.47 -10.91
N HIS A 62 25.49 10.19 -11.24
CA HIS A 62 24.88 9.72 -12.49
C HIS A 62 23.34 9.76 -12.39
N LYS A 63 22.63 9.89 -13.52
CA LYS A 63 21.15 9.89 -13.56
C LYS A 63 20.52 8.51 -13.24
N GLY A 64 21.27 7.43 -13.47
CA GLY A 64 20.87 6.08 -13.09
C GLY A 64 21.02 5.88 -11.57
N VAL A 65 20.18 5.02 -11.00
CA VAL A 65 20.18 4.76 -9.56
C VAL A 65 21.33 3.84 -9.16
N GLU A 66 22.05 4.21 -8.10
CA GLU A 66 23.03 3.35 -7.42
C GLU A 66 22.41 2.75 -6.15
N LEU A 67 22.72 1.48 -5.89
CA LEU A 67 22.15 0.73 -4.76
C LEU A 67 23.21 -0.22 -4.16
N PHE A 68 23.03 -0.56 -2.89
CA PHE A 68 23.79 -1.59 -2.17
C PHE A 68 25.31 -1.43 -2.24
N PRO A 69 25.86 -0.26 -1.89
CA PRO A 69 27.28 -0.10 -1.82
C PRO A 69 27.87 -1.00 -0.74
N LYS A 70 28.99 -1.69 -1.04
CA LYS A 70 29.73 -2.56 -0.15
C LYS A 70 31.22 -2.27 -0.24
N ILE A 71 31.83 -1.94 0.89
CA ILE A 71 33.26 -1.67 0.97
C ILE A 71 34.04 -3.00 0.94
N SER A 72 35.07 -3.08 0.15
CA SER A 72 35.95 -4.26 0.12
C SER A 72 36.63 -4.52 1.48
N PRO A 73 36.94 -5.78 1.85
CA PRO A 73 37.59 -6.09 3.11
C PRO A 73 38.91 -5.34 3.35
N ASP A 74 39.69 -5.06 2.29
CA ASP A 74 40.91 -4.26 2.35
C ASP A 74 40.70 -2.74 2.43
N GLY A 75 39.43 -2.28 2.37
CA GLY A 75 39.03 -0.88 2.48
C GLY A 75 39.32 0.00 1.26
N LYS A 76 39.71 -0.56 0.10
CA LYS A 76 40.18 0.23 -1.03
C LYS A 76 39.10 0.49 -2.10
N LEU A 77 38.09 -0.39 -2.19
CA LEU A 77 37.10 -0.37 -3.23
C LEU A 77 35.69 -0.35 -2.65
N ILE A 78 34.72 0.12 -3.47
CA ILE A 78 33.28 0.02 -3.24
C ILE A 78 32.70 -0.75 -4.41
N ALA A 79 32.03 -1.89 -4.15
CA ALA A 79 31.17 -2.54 -5.12
C ALA A 79 29.72 -2.09 -4.93
N PHE A 80 28.97 -1.94 -6.00
CA PHE A 80 27.58 -1.48 -5.96
C PHE A 80 26.80 -1.91 -7.19
N SER A 81 25.49 -1.84 -7.10
CA SER A 81 24.57 -2.06 -8.22
C SER A 81 24.18 -0.73 -8.84
N ALA A 82 24.32 -0.57 -10.17
CA ALA A 82 23.95 0.67 -10.85
C ALA A 82 23.37 0.45 -12.23
N GLU A 83 22.59 1.44 -12.73
CA GLU A 83 21.87 1.44 -14.00
C GLU A 83 22.56 2.32 -15.06
N TYR A 84 23.87 2.46 -15.03
CA TYR A 84 24.62 3.36 -15.94
C TYR A 84 24.55 2.95 -17.41
N SER A 85 24.42 1.65 -17.68
CA SER A 85 24.33 1.09 -19.02
C SER A 85 22.90 0.74 -19.45
N GLY A 86 21.90 1.26 -18.75
CA GLY A 86 20.48 1.00 -19.01
C GLY A 86 19.88 -0.04 -18.10
N ASN A 87 20.55 -1.19 -17.92
CA ASN A 87 20.16 -2.25 -16.98
C ASN A 87 20.97 -2.13 -15.71
N ARG A 88 20.45 -2.75 -14.63
CA ARG A 88 21.20 -2.85 -13.39
C ARG A 88 22.31 -3.88 -13.50
N GLN A 89 23.54 -3.43 -13.25
CA GLN A 89 24.75 -4.22 -13.31
C GLN A 89 25.59 -4.05 -12.05
N VAL A 90 26.55 -4.94 -11.84
CA VAL A 90 27.56 -4.81 -10.78
C VAL A 90 28.70 -3.92 -11.25
N TRP A 91 29.04 -2.95 -10.41
CA TRP A 91 30.09 -1.96 -10.66
C TRP A 91 31.04 -1.90 -9.48
N VAL A 92 32.25 -1.45 -9.73
CA VAL A 92 33.27 -1.21 -8.70
C VAL A 92 33.95 0.13 -8.91
N MET A 93 34.27 0.84 -7.84
CA MET A 93 35.04 2.09 -7.87
C MET A 93 35.97 2.21 -6.67
N PRO A 94 37.01 3.09 -6.71
CA PRO A 94 37.86 3.38 -5.54
C PRO A 94 37.02 3.94 -4.35
N ILE A 95 37.45 3.65 -3.12
CA ILE A 95 36.77 4.09 -1.86
C ILE A 95 36.58 5.62 -1.79
N ASN A 96 37.46 6.39 -2.39
CA ASN A 96 37.41 7.84 -2.40
C ASN A 96 36.69 8.42 -3.63
N GLY A 97 35.95 7.59 -4.38
CA GLY A 97 35.34 7.96 -5.65
C GLY A 97 36.29 7.88 -6.83
N GLY A 98 35.79 8.02 -8.02
CA GLY A 98 36.52 7.89 -9.27
C GLY A 98 35.61 7.30 -10.36
N THR A 99 36.17 6.96 -11.51
CA THR A 99 35.41 6.37 -12.62
C THR A 99 35.01 4.93 -12.26
N PRO A 100 33.71 4.59 -12.20
CA PRO A 100 33.26 3.23 -11.97
C PRO A 100 33.60 2.29 -13.13
N ILE A 101 33.91 1.05 -12.82
CA ILE A 101 34.18 -0.03 -13.77
C ILE A 101 33.02 -1.03 -13.71
N GLN A 102 32.43 -1.35 -14.85
CA GLN A 102 31.37 -2.36 -14.97
C GLN A 102 31.97 -3.75 -14.95
N LEU A 103 31.42 -4.64 -14.11
CA LEU A 103 31.87 -6.01 -13.98
C LEU A 103 30.92 -7.04 -14.61
N THR A 104 29.63 -6.74 -14.73
CA THR A 104 28.64 -7.65 -15.31
C THR A 104 27.96 -7.01 -16.52
N PHE A 105 27.56 -7.84 -17.50
CA PHE A 105 27.02 -7.39 -18.79
C PHE A 105 25.77 -8.18 -19.19
N TYR A 106 25.03 -8.67 -18.22
CA TYR A 106 23.84 -9.47 -18.46
C TYR A 106 22.63 -8.58 -18.81
N ASN A 107 21.93 -8.92 -19.89
CA ASN A 107 20.70 -8.24 -20.27
C ASN A 107 19.55 -8.59 -19.32
N ASP A 108 18.62 -7.67 -19.14
CA ASP A 108 17.46 -7.86 -18.28
C ASP A 108 16.62 -9.06 -18.72
N VAL A 109 16.01 -9.74 -17.75
CA VAL A 109 15.21 -10.95 -17.93
C VAL A 109 13.79 -10.67 -18.48
N GLY A 110 13.54 -9.51 -19.06
CA GLY A 110 12.31 -9.16 -19.77
C GLY A 110 11.35 -8.23 -19.02
N VAL A 111 10.13 -8.12 -19.55
CA VAL A 111 9.16 -7.06 -19.23
C VAL A 111 8.63 -7.12 -17.79
N MET A 112 8.64 -8.27 -17.14
CA MET A 112 8.11 -8.40 -15.77
C MET A 112 9.19 -8.17 -14.72
N PRO A 113 8.89 -7.41 -13.64
CA PRO A 113 9.86 -7.18 -12.59
C PRO A 113 10.27 -8.48 -11.88
N PRO A 114 11.53 -8.59 -11.40
CA PRO A 114 12.00 -9.72 -10.62
C PRO A 114 11.14 -9.93 -9.37
N ARG A 115 10.85 -11.19 -9.01
CA ARG A 115 10.05 -11.48 -7.80
C ARG A 115 10.78 -11.12 -6.51
N GLY A 116 12.08 -11.23 -6.48
CA GLY A 116 12.94 -10.91 -5.33
C GLY A 116 13.38 -9.45 -5.24
N GLY A 117 12.64 -8.52 -5.86
CA GLY A 117 13.04 -7.12 -5.91
C GLY A 117 13.99 -6.82 -7.07
N PHE A 118 15.10 -6.17 -6.79
CA PHE A 118 16.08 -5.74 -7.80
C PHE A 118 16.93 -6.90 -8.33
N ASP A 119 17.43 -6.79 -9.54
CA ASP A 119 18.43 -7.71 -10.12
C ASP A 119 19.87 -7.23 -9.85
N ASN A 120 20.83 -8.15 -10.00
CA ASN A 120 22.26 -7.89 -9.80
C ASN A 120 22.56 -7.13 -8.48
N ILE A 121 22.03 -7.63 -7.37
CA ILE A 121 22.19 -7.02 -6.05
C ILE A 121 23.56 -7.38 -5.48
N VAL A 122 24.40 -6.37 -5.27
CA VAL A 122 25.67 -6.55 -4.53
C VAL A 122 25.37 -6.84 -3.07
N MET A 123 25.88 -7.96 -2.55
CA MET A 123 25.70 -8.39 -1.16
C MET A 123 26.99 -8.29 -0.34
N GLY A 124 28.15 -8.37 -0.98
CA GLY A 124 29.43 -8.31 -0.29
C GLY A 124 30.61 -8.68 -1.16
N TRP A 125 31.64 -9.15 -0.55
CA TRP A 125 32.92 -9.49 -1.14
C TRP A 125 33.44 -10.83 -0.64
N THR A 126 34.34 -11.44 -1.42
CA THR A 126 35.22 -12.48 -0.86
C THR A 126 36.29 -11.86 0.08
N ALA A 127 36.75 -12.62 1.09
CA ALA A 127 37.64 -12.10 2.12
C ALA A 127 39.00 -11.56 1.57
N ASP A 128 39.42 -12.04 0.40
CA ASP A 128 40.64 -11.61 -0.30
C ASP A 128 40.45 -10.31 -1.12
N SER A 129 39.25 -9.70 -1.10
CA SER A 129 38.87 -8.50 -1.87
C SER A 129 38.98 -8.65 -3.39
N LYS A 130 39.06 -9.88 -3.92
CA LYS A 130 39.20 -10.11 -5.36
C LYS A 130 37.91 -10.34 -6.12
N ASN A 131 36.86 -10.78 -5.43
CA ASN A 131 35.57 -11.04 -6.09
C ASN A 131 34.44 -10.34 -5.35
N VAL A 132 33.51 -9.79 -6.15
CA VAL A 132 32.25 -9.26 -5.65
C VAL A 132 31.23 -10.40 -5.59
N PHE A 133 30.59 -10.56 -4.44
CA PHE A 133 29.48 -11.50 -4.22
C PHE A 133 28.15 -10.79 -4.45
N PHE A 134 27.32 -11.32 -5.33
CA PHE A 134 26.06 -10.70 -5.70
C PHE A 134 24.97 -11.73 -6.01
N ARG A 135 23.71 -11.28 -6.01
CA ARG A 135 22.54 -12.05 -6.40
C ARG A 135 22.02 -11.55 -7.73
N SER A 136 21.67 -12.47 -8.64
CA SER A 136 21.03 -12.20 -9.91
C SER A 136 19.83 -13.09 -10.13
N ASN A 137 18.82 -12.56 -10.81
CA ASN A 137 17.61 -13.31 -11.19
C ASN A 137 17.76 -14.00 -12.56
N ARG A 138 18.97 -14.06 -13.10
CA ARG A 138 19.24 -14.78 -14.36
C ARG A 138 19.07 -16.27 -14.17
N THR A 139 18.09 -16.85 -14.86
CA THR A 139 17.82 -18.29 -14.85
C THR A 139 17.44 -18.74 -16.25
N GLU A 140 17.79 -19.99 -16.57
CA GLU A 140 17.48 -20.57 -17.90
C GLU A 140 15.97 -20.70 -18.15
N TYR A 141 15.17 -20.84 -17.11
CA TYR A 141 13.73 -21.09 -17.19
C TYR A 141 12.85 -19.92 -16.75
N GLY A 142 13.44 -18.77 -16.45
CA GLY A 142 12.72 -17.55 -16.12
C GLY A 142 11.89 -17.61 -14.82
N ASP A 143 12.26 -18.46 -13.88
CA ASP A 143 11.57 -18.59 -12.58
C ASP A 143 11.78 -17.38 -11.67
N ARG A 144 12.70 -16.49 -12.03
CA ARG A 144 12.96 -15.18 -11.40
C ARG A 144 13.31 -15.23 -9.92
N MET A 145 13.84 -16.35 -9.47
CA MET A 145 14.36 -16.49 -8.12
C MET A 145 15.85 -16.16 -8.11
N GLY A 146 16.27 -15.35 -7.15
CA GLY A 146 17.66 -14.90 -7.07
C GLY A 146 18.63 -16.04 -6.84
N ARG A 147 19.68 -16.15 -7.66
CA ARG A 147 20.82 -17.04 -7.50
C ARG A 147 22.07 -16.26 -7.17
N TYR A 148 23.05 -16.93 -6.61
CA TYR A 148 24.28 -16.31 -6.14
C TYR A 148 25.43 -16.47 -7.12
N PHE A 149 26.15 -15.40 -7.31
CA PHE A 149 27.29 -15.32 -8.22
C PHE A 149 28.47 -14.61 -7.56
N THR A 150 29.65 -14.88 -8.08
CA THR A 150 30.84 -14.06 -7.84
C THR A 150 31.40 -13.57 -9.17
N VAL A 151 31.94 -12.35 -9.19
CA VAL A 151 32.66 -11.78 -10.35
C VAL A 151 33.98 -11.18 -9.88
N ASN A 152 35.04 -11.43 -10.65
CA ASN A 152 36.38 -10.91 -10.34
C ASN A 152 36.47 -9.41 -10.66
N ILE A 153 37.20 -8.64 -9.83
CA ILE A 153 37.38 -7.18 -10.05
C ILE A 153 38.20 -6.86 -11.28
N ASP A 154 39.00 -7.80 -11.76
CA ASP A 154 39.76 -7.67 -13.00
C ASP A 154 38.94 -8.02 -14.26
N GLY A 155 37.64 -8.37 -14.06
CA GLY A 155 36.71 -8.77 -15.11
C GLY A 155 36.68 -10.28 -15.36
N GLY A 156 36.03 -10.67 -16.46
CA GLY A 156 35.80 -12.06 -16.82
C GLY A 156 34.35 -12.50 -16.62
N LEU A 157 34.08 -13.80 -16.79
CA LEU A 157 32.74 -14.36 -16.62
C LEU A 157 32.41 -14.54 -15.13
N GLU A 158 31.18 -14.32 -14.79
CA GLU A 158 30.64 -14.57 -13.47
C GLU A 158 30.60 -16.06 -13.16
N LYS A 159 30.93 -16.42 -11.94
CA LYS A 159 30.84 -17.79 -11.45
C LYS A 159 29.57 -17.97 -10.62
N GLU A 160 28.68 -18.84 -11.06
CA GLU A 160 27.50 -19.24 -10.29
C GLU A 160 27.89 -20.11 -9.11
N LEU A 161 27.24 -19.90 -7.96
CA LEU A 161 27.41 -20.73 -6.76
C LEU A 161 26.31 -21.78 -6.67
N PRO A 162 26.58 -22.97 -6.07
CA PRO A 162 25.67 -24.12 -6.16
C PRO A 162 24.45 -24.02 -5.21
N ILE A 163 23.94 -22.82 -4.97
CA ILE A 163 22.73 -22.57 -4.17
C ILE A 163 21.60 -22.24 -5.15
N PRO A 164 20.51 -23.05 -5.20
CA PRO A 164 19.51 -22.94 -6.26
C PRO A 164 18.73 -21.61 -6.23
N TYR A 165 18.50 -21.05 -5.04
CA TYR A 165 17.88 -19.73 -4.86
C TYR A 165 17.98 -19.27 -3.41
N GLY A 166 17.84 -17.96 -3.19
CA GLY A 166 17.79 -17.35 -1.86
C GLY A 166 17.62 -15.83 -1.89
N GLY A 167 17.41 -15.29 -0.71
CA GLY A 167 17.37 -13.86 -0.44
C GLY A 167 18.75 -13.25 -0.24
N PHE A 168 18.88 -12.32 0.71
CA PHE A 168 20.20 -11.78 1.08
C PHE A 168 21.07 -12.85 1.75
N GLY A 169 22.34 -12.82 1.42
CA GLY A 169 23.35 -13.73 1.97
C GLY A 169 24.67 -13.03 2.23
N THR A 170 25.51 -13.69 3.01
CA THR A 170 26.87 -13.27 3.35
C THR A 170 27.82 -14.45 3.34
N MET A 171 29.05 -14.23 2.90
CA MET A 171 30.10 -15.25 2.97
C MET A 171 30.66 -15.36 4.38
N SER A 172 31.10 -16.57 4.76
CA SER A 172 31.89 -16.78 5.94
C SER A 172 33.26 -16.11 5.80
N PRO A 173 33.93 -15.74 6.92
CA PRO A 173 35.26 -15.11 6.88
C PRO A 173 36.35 -15.90 6.13
N ASP A 174 36.18 -17.21 6.00
CA ASP A 174 37.09 -18.11 5.28
C ASP A 174 36.65 -18.42 3.84
N ASN A 175 35.51 -17.85 3.38
CA ASN A 175 34.88 -18.10 2.08
C ASN A 175 34.43 -19.55 1.84
N THR A 176 34.35 -20.40 2.84
CA THR A 176 33.96 -21.82 2.66
C THR A 176 32.45 -22.02 2.79
N LYS A 177 31.73 -21.07 3.38
CA LYS A 177 30.30 -21.13 3.65
C LYS A 177 29.58 -19.85 3.30
N ILE A 178 28.26 -19.97 3.13
CA ILE A 178 27.36 -18.84 2.93
C ILE A 178 26.20 -18.97 3.92
N ALA A 179 25.98 -17.92 4.71
CA ALA A 179 24.73 -17.76 5.44
C ALA A 179 23.74 -16.96 4.58
N PHE A 180 22.51 -17.44 4.44
CA PHE A 180 21.54 -16.81 3.57
C PHE A 180 20.11 -16.99 4.08
N ALA A 181 19.23 -16.08 3.68
CA ALA A 181 17.80 -16.23 3.84
C ALA A 181 17.26 -17.13 2.74
N TYR A 182 16.57 -18.23 3.09
CA TYR A 182 16.07 -19.18 2.11
C TYR A 182 14.99 -18.56 1.20
N ILE A 183 14.16 -17.65 1.75
CA ILE A 183 13.10 -16.96 1.00
C ILE A 183 13.45 -15.49 0.82
N ASP A 184 13.39 -14.99 -0.40
CA ASP A 184 13.66 -13.62 -0.80
C ASP A 184 12.48 -12.69 -0.45
N ARG A 185 12.47 -12.14 0.74
CA ARG A 185 11.38 -11.29 1.23
C ARG A 185 11.76 -9.84 1.52
N GLU A 186 13.00 -9.48 1.38
CA GLU A 186 13.57 -8.22 1.84
C GLU A 186 12.87 -6.98 1.25
N PHE A 187 12.29 -7.13 0.06
CA PHE A 187 11.55 -6.06 -0.64
C PHE A 187 10.02 -6.18 -0.53
N ARG A 188 9.52 -7.11 0.29
CA ARG A 188 8.08 -7.24 0.51
C ARG A 188 7.57 -6.22 1.51
N THR A 189 6.38 -5.71 1.27
CA THR A 189 5.71 -4.75 2.17
C THR A 189 4.98 -5.42 3.33
N TRP A 190 4.90 -6.74 3.34
CA TRP A 190 4.25 -7.49 4.42
C TRP A 190 5.08 -7.42 5.69
N LYS A 191 4.45 -7.11 6.78
CA LYS A 191 5.06 -7.15 8.11
C LYS A 191 4.46 -8.29 8.94
N ARG A 192 5.27 -8.87 9.81
CA ARG A 192 4.81 -9.84 10.82
C ARG A 192 4.10 -11.05 10.23
N TYR A 193 4.46 -11.41 9.02
CA TYR A 193 3.88 -12.55 8.34
C TYR A 193 4.35 -13.85 9.00
N LYS A 194 3.39 -14.73 9.30
CA LYS A 194 3.63 -16.08 9.85
C LYS A 194 3.01 -17.11 8.94
N GLY A 195 3.80 -17.81 8.17
CA GLY A 195 3.30 -18.79 7.22
C GLY A 195 4.42 -19.38 6.37
N GLY A 196 4.09 -20.16 5.34
CA GLY A 196 5.02 -20.91 4.50
C GLY A 196 6.01 -20.06 3.69
N ARG A 197 5.86 -18.73 3.69
CA ARG A 197 6.80 -17.77 3.09
C ARG A 197 7.54 -16.93 4.14
N ALA A 198 7.51 -17.32 5.41
CA ALA A 198 8.40 -16.77 6.41
C ALA A 198 9.85 -17.18 6.11
N SER A 199 10.78 -16.24 6.25
CA SER A 199 12.19 -16.47 5.93
C SER A 199 12.94 -16.93 7.16
N ASN A 200 13.64 -18.06 7.07
CA ASN A 200 14.61 -18.53 8.02
C ASN A 200 16.01 -18.48 7.41
N LEU A 201 17.02 -18.48 8.26
CA LEU A 201 18.42 -18.49 7.85
C LEU A 201 18.94 -19.92 7.71
N TRP A 202 19.76 -20.09 6.70
CA TRP A 202 20.45 -21.31 6.36
C TRP A 202 21.94 -21.04 6.22
N ILE A 203 22.78 -22.06 6.50
CA ILE A 203 24.18 -22.09 6.13
C ILE A 203 24.37 -23.13 5.03
N TYR A 204 25.00 -22.73 3.94
CA TYR A 204 25.45 -23.63 2.89
C TYR A 204 26.96 -23.80 2.96
N ASP A 205 27.46 -25.04 3.02
CA ASP A 205 28.87 -25.41 2.97
C ASP A 205 29.25 -25.67 1.50
N LEU A 206 30.09 -24.80 0.95
CA LEU A 206 30.48 -24.83 -0.46
C LEU A 206 31.41 -26.00 -0.81
N GLU A 207 32.14 -26.55 0.16
CA GLU A 207 33.03 -27.70 -0.04
C GLU A 207 32.27 -29.03 0.02
N LYS A 208 31.33 -29.14 0.97
CA LYS A 208 30.56 -30.36 1.19
C LYS A 208 29.28 -30.42 0.35
N ASN A 209 28.86 -29.31 -0.26
CA ASN A 209 27.55 -29.17 -0.94
C ASN A 209 26.38 -29.58 -0.04
N THR A 210 26.37 -29.12 1.21
CA THR A 210 25.32 -29.39 2.18
C THR A 210 24.76 -28.11 2.75
N SER A 211 23.48 -28.10 3.13
CA SER A 211 22.83 -26.98 3.78
C SER A 211 22.26 -27.37 5.13
N GLU A 212 22.27 -26.45 6.08
CA GLU A 212 21.66 -26.57 7.41
C GLU A 212 20.81 -25.34 7.69
N GLU A 213 19.56 -25.57 8.11
CA GLU A 213 18.72 -24.50 8.66
C GLU A 213 19.16 -24.16 10.07
N ILE A 214 19.48 -22.89 10.32
CA ILE A 214 20.03 -22.43 11.61
C ILE A 214 19.04 -21.65 12.46
N THR A 215 17.93 -21.18 11.86
CA THR A 215 16.85 -20.57 12.62
C THR A 215 15.51 -21.22 12.28
N HIS A 216 14.62 -21.38 13.29
CA HIS A 216 13.33 -22.06 13.16
C HIS A 216 12.20 -21.17 13.64
N PHE A 217 12.25 -19.90 13.28
CA PHE A 217 11.25 -18.93 13.71
C PHE A 217 10.07 -18.90 12.76
N LYS A 218 8.84 -18.76 13.29
CA LYS A 218 7.62 -18.66 12.45
C LYS A 218 7.45 -17.31 11.75
N GLY A 219 8.21 -16.29 12.13
CA GLY A 219 8.25 -14.97 11.51
C GLY A 219 9.43 -14.83 10.55
N THR A 220 10.01 -13.63 10.48
CA THR A 220 11.07 -13.29 9.53
C THR A 220 12.44 -13.22 10.18
N ASP A 221 13.39 -14.01 9.68
CA ASP A 221 14.82 -13.89 9.92
C ASP A 221 15.50 -13.69 8.57
N HIS A 222 16.15 -12.52 8.36
CA HIS A 222 16.73 -12.18 7.06
C HIS A 222 17.96 -11.24 7.17
N ILE A 223 18.61 -10.97 6.04
CA ILE A 223 19.76 -10.07 5.87
C ILE A 223 20.88 -10.42 6.85
N PRO A 224 21.49 -11.62 6.71
CA PRO A 224 22.57 -12.04 7.58
C PRO A 224 23.86 -11.26 7.29
N THR A 225 24.67 -11.04 8.32
CA THR A 225 26.02 -10.49 8.28
C THR A 225 26.92 -11.34 9.18
N TRP A 226 28.03 -11.89 8.64
CA TRP A 226 28.85 -12.88 9.34
C TRP A 226 30.15 -12.28 9.85
N PHE A 227 30.42 -12.39 11.16
CA PHE A 227 31.71 -11.99 11.79
C PHE A 227 32.19 -13.07 12.73
N GLY A 228 33.41 -13.56 12.50
CA GLY A 228 33.98 -14.61 13.34
C GLY A 228 33.02 -15.79 13.51
N ASP A 229 32.69 -16.09 14.75
CA ASP A 229 31.80 -17.19 15.11
C ASP A 229 30.31 -16.77 15.22
N LYS A 230 29.93 -15.56 14.79
CA LYS A 230 28.58 -15.06 14.91
C LYS A 230 27.99 -14.58 13.59
N ILE A 231 26.72 -14.91 13.35
CA ILE A 231 25.90 -14.40 12.27
C ILE A 231 24.89 -13.44 12.89
N TYR A 232 24.96 -12.17 12.50
CA TYR A 232 24.00 -11.14 12.88
C TYR A 232 22.94 -11.03 11.82
N PHE A 233 21.67 -10.82 12.20
CA PHE A 233 20.55 -10.78 11.26
C PHE A 233 19.38 -9.95 11.79
N ALA A 234 18.52 -9.49 10.92
CA ALA A 234 17.28 -8.82 11.30
C ALA A 234 16.16 -9.84 11.55
N SER A 235 15.45 -9.70 12.68
CA SER A 235 14.34 -10.57 13.08
C SER A 235 13.19 -9.80 13.69
N ASP A 236 11.93 -10.20 13.37
CA ASP A 236 10.70 -9.62 13.93
C ASP A 236 10.14 -10.43 15.12
N ARG A 237 11.01 -11.12 15.88
CA ARG A 237 10.62 -11.94 17.05
C ARG A 237 9.83 -11.15 18.10
N GLU A 238 10.23 -9.91 18.33
CA GLU A 238 9.61 -8.98 19.29
C GLU A 238 8.77 -7.90 18.61
N LEU A 239 8.09 -8.24 17.53
CA LEU A 239 7.17 -7.37 16.76
C LEU A 239 7.87 -6.44 15.76
N TRP A 240 8.94 -5.76 16.14
CA TRP A 240 9.77 -4.92 15.29
C TRP A 240 11.01 -5.67 14.85
N LEU A 241 11.45 -5.45 13.60
CA LEU A 241 12.74 -5.98 13.19
C LEU A 241 13.84 -5.37 14.04
N ASN A 242 14.60 -6.23 14.70
CA ASN A 242 15.76 -5.90 15.50
C ASN A 242 16.94 -6.79 15.10
N ILE A 243 18.17 -6.42 15.45
CA ILE A 243 19.35 -7.24 15.23
C ILE A 243 19.42 -8.32 16.30
N TYR A 244 19.58 -9.56 15.86
CA TYR A 244 19.88 -10.75 16.64
C TYR A 244 21.22 -11.32 16.19
N SER A 245 21.86 -12.10 17.04
CA SER A 245 23.05 -12.89 16.68
C SER A 245 22.79 -14.37 16.90
N TYR A 246 23.28 -15.18 15.98
CA TYR A 246 23.39 -16.63 16.10
C TYR A 246 24.85 -17.00 16.26
N ASP A 247 25.22 -17.73 17.33
CA ASP A 247 26.55 -18.24 17.55
C ASP A 247 26.69 -19.64 16.93
N ILE A 248 27.64 -19.81 16.01
CA ILE A 248 27.78 -21.06 15.22
C ILE A 248 28.26 -22.25 16.08
N ASN A 249 28.93 -22.01 17.19
CA ASN A 249 29.43 -23.05 18.08
C ASN A 249 28.42 -23.49 19.12
N THR A 250 27.75 -22.53 19.78
CA THR A 250 26.74 -22.79 20.82
C THR A 250 25.32 -22.94 20.30
N LYS A 251 25.07 -22.49 19.07
CA LYS A 251 23.74 -22.42 18.43
C LYS A 251 22.75 -21.50 19.17
N GLU A 252 23.24 -20.63 20.02
CA GLU A 252 22.43 -19.70 20.79
C GLU A 252 22.05 -18.47 19.93
N ILE A 253 20.78 -18.04 20.06
CA ILE A 253 20.26 -16.82 19.46
C ILE A 253 20.04 -15.78 20.54
N VAL A 254 20.66 -14.60 20.39
CA VAL A 254 20.59 -13.49 21.36
C VAL A 254 20.11 -12.23 20.68
N GLN A 255 19.16 -11.52 21.29
CA GLN A 255 18.73 -10.20 20.85
C GLN A 255 19.79 -9.15 21.19
N ILE A 256 20.22 -8.36 20.20
CA ILE A 256 21.26 -7.33 20.35
C ILE A 256 20.66 -5.94 20.45
N THR A 257 19.71 -5.58 19.56
CA THR A 257 19.06 -4.26 19.59
C THR A 257 17.62 -4.36 20.10
N LYS A 258 17.08 -3.23 20.63
CA LYS A 258 15.73 -3.18 21.23
C LYS A 258 15.00 -1.92 20.78
N HIS A 259 14.83 -1.75 19.46
CA HIS A 259 14.03 -0.68 18.90
C HIS A 259 12.54 -1.06 18.95
N ASP A 260 11.66 -0.07 19.20
CA ASP A 260 10.24 -0.25 19.42
C ASP A 260 9.36 0.73 18.60
N THR A 261 9.95 1.49 17.66
CA THR A 261 9.26 2.49 16.87
C THR A 261 9.30 2.21 15.36
N PHE A 262 10.46 1.79 14.84
CA PHE A 262 10.67 1.45 13.43
C PHE A 262 11.44 0.14 13.33
N ASP A 263 11.34 -0.52 12.19
CA ASP A 263 12.14 -1.70 11.90
C ASP A 263 13.61 -1.33 11.68
N VAL A 264 14.51 -2.20 12.13
CA VAL A 264 15.90 -2.20 11.69
C VAL A 264 15.97 -2.77 10.29
N MET A 265 16.57 -2.03 9.36
CA MET A 265 16.68 -2.42 7.96
C MET A 265 18.15 -2.44 7.53
N TRP A 266 18.46 -3.32 6.61
CA TRP A 266 19.74 -3.38 5.90
C TRP A 266 20.99 -3.40 6.79
N PRO A 267 21.05 -4.26 7.83
CA PRO A 267 22.28 -4.41 8.61
C PRO A 267 23.42 -4.89 7.71
N SER A 268 24.56 -4.21 7.81
CA SER A 268 25.76 -4.52 7.03
C SER A 268 26.99 -4.01 7.73
N GLY A 269 28.13 -4.60 7.45
CA GLY A 269 29.40 -4.10 8.00
C GLY A 269 30.53 -5.11 7.98
N SER A 270 31.61 -4.74 8.65
CA SER A 270 32.82 -5.54 8.76
C SER A 270 33.58 -5.26 10.07
N ASN A 271 34.55 -6.12 10.41
CA ASN A 271 35.49 -5.92 11.51
C ASN A 271 34.90 -5.63 12.90
N GLY A 272 33.66 -6.11 13.15
CA GLY A 272 32.97 -5.94 14.43
C GLY A 272 32.06 -4.73 14.54
N ASP A 273 31.97 -3.91 13.52
CA ASP A 273 30.98 -2.83 13.40
C ASP A 273 29.88 -3.20 12.43
N ILE A 274 28.63 -2.97 12.80
CA ILE A 274 27.45 -3.08 11.94
C ILE A 274 26.78 -1.72 11.85
N VAL A 275 26.49 -1.27 10.64
CA VAL A 275 25.59 -0.13 10.39
C VAL A 275 24.26 -0.62 9.86
N TYR A 276 23.19 0.11 10.18
CA TYR A 276 21.84 -0.23 9.77
C TYR A 276 20.95 1.01 9.71
N GLU A 277 19.85 0.89 8.97
CA GLU A 277 18.82 1.93 8.91
C GLU A 277 17.83 1.77 10.06
N HIS A 278 17.43 2.88 10.68
CA HIS A 278 16.33 2.93 11.63
C HIS A 278 15.67 4.32 11.60
N GLY A 279 14.37 4.39 11.27
CA GLY A 279 13.61 5.63 11.20
C GLY A 279 14.14 6.66 10.19
N GLY A 280 14.83 6.20 9.14
CA GLY A 280 15.42 7.04 8.09
C GLY A 280 16.85 7.52 8.40
N TYR A 281 17.40 7.16 9.55
CA TYR A 281 18.77 7.45 9.98
C TYR A 281 19.66 6.22 9.91
N ILE A 282 20.98 6.44 9.91
CA ILE A 282 21.97 5.38 10.05
C ILE A 282 22.39 5.28 11.51
N TYR A 283 22.38 4.06 12.02
CA TYR A 283 22.90 3.68 13.33
C TYR A 283 24.10 2.78 13.18
N LYS A 284 25.01 2.84 14.14
CA LYS A 284 26.16 1.93 14.26
C LYS A 284 26.05 1.11 15.53
N LEU A 285 26.20 -0.20 15.40
CA LEU A 285 26.33 -1.18 16.48
C LEU A 285 27.80 -1.62 16.58
N ASP A 286 28.41 -1.47 17.74
CA ASP A 286 29.65 -2.13 18.11
C ASP A 286 29.31 -3.54 18.64
N THR A 287 29.67 -4.58 17.90
CA THR A 287 29.35 -5.97 18.24
C THR A 287 30.08 -6.51 19.46
N LYS A 288 31.18 -5.87 19.88
CA LYS A 288 31.96 -6.25 21.07
C LYS A 288 31.28 -5.79 22.35
N THR A 289 30.73 -4.58 22.33
CA THR A 289 30.10 -3.97 23.50
C THR A 289 28.58 -4.11 23.50
N GLY A 290 27.96 -4.41 22.34
CA GLY A 290 26.52 -4.41 22.13
C GLY A 290 25.90 -3.02 22.14
N THR A 291 26.70 -1.95 22.09
CA THR A 291 26.19 -0.57 22.14
C THR A 291 25.80 -0.07 20.76
N THR A 292 24.67 0.63 20.69
CA THR A 292 24.20 1.26 19.47
C THR A 292 24.24 2.78 19.57
N LYS A 293 24.63 3.44 18.49
CA LYS A 293 24.68 4.90 18.39
C LYS A 293 24.10 5.36 17.06
N LYS A 294 23.21 6.36 17.09
CA LYS A 294 22.82 7.09 15.88
C LYS A 294 24.04 7.87 15.37
N ILE A 295 24.32 7.78 14.08
CA ILE A 295 25.37 8.54 13.42
C ILE A 295 24.78 9.84 12.91
N GLU A 296 25.30 10.96 13.38
CA GLU A 296 24.89 12.28 12.93
C GLU A 296 25.60 12.60 11.61
N ILE A 297 24.82 12.67 10.54
CA ILE A 297 25.32 12.86 9.18
C ILE A 297 24.71 14.13 8.60
N ASN A 298 25.58 15.05 8.18
CA ASN A 298 25.20 16.26 7.49
C ASN A 298 25.44 16.12 5.98
N ILE A 299 24.41 16.34 5.18
CA ILE A 299 24.51 16.30 3.72
C ILE A 299 24.33 17.73 3.20
N ARG A 300 25.41 18.28 2.64
CA ARG A 300 25.39 19.56 1.94
C ARG A 300 25.31 19.30 0.45
N TYR A 301 24.11 19.42 -0.07
CA TYR A 301 23.83 19.06 -1.46
C TYR A 301 22.88 20.07 -2.10
N ASP A 302 23.32 20.66 -3.20
CA ASP A 302 22.49 21.49 -4.06
C ASP A 302 21.69 20.56 -4.97
N ASN A 303 20.59 20.03 -4.43
CA ASN A 303 19.75 19.07 -5.15
C ASN A 303 18.72 19.78 -6.02
N PRO A 304 18.88 19.79 -7.35
CA PRO A 304 17.92 20.41 -8.25
C PRO A 304 16.53 19.77 -8.16
N ASN A 305 16.42 18.52 -7.68
CA ASN A 305 15.15 17.83 -7.48
C ASN A 305 14.33 18.41 -6.30
N THR A 306 14.93 19.25 -5.45
CA THR A 306 14.22 19.97 -4.38
C THR A 306 13.65 21.31 -4.83
N LEU A 307 14.04 21.81 -6.01
CA LEU A 307 13.49 23.03 -6.57
C LEU A 307 12.04 22.82 -7.03
N PRO A 308 11.17 23.83 -6.85
CA PRO A 308 9.81 23.78 -7.38
C PRO A 308 9.79 23.61 -8.89
N TYR A 309 9.00 22.67 -9.39
CA TYR A 309 8.80 22.46 -10.82
C TYR A 309 7.35 22.03 -11.10
N PHE A 310 6.90 22.28 -12.32
CA PHE A 310 5.60 21.79 -12.79
C PHE A 310 5.72 20.33 -13.20
N LYS A 311 4.86 19.49 -12.63
CA LYS A 311 4.77 18.08 -12.99
C LYS A 311 3.39 17.75 -13.56
N ASN A 312 3.36 17.06 -14.70
CA ASN A 312 2.11 16.43 -15.15
C ASN A 312 1.77 15.29 -14.19
N VAL A 313 0.57 15.34 -13.60
CA VAL A 313 0.09 14.38 -12.60
C VAL A 313 -1.01 13.46 -13.11
N THR A 314 -1.30 13.46 -14.40
CA THR A 314 -2.36 12.62 -15.02
C THR A 314 -2.15 11.14 -14.71
N GLU A 315 -0.92 10.66 -14.77
CA GLU A 315 -0.54 9.28 -14.42
C GLU A 315 -0.62 8.97 -12.91
N ASN A 316 -0.84 9.99 -12.08
CA ASN A 316 -0.87 9.87 -10.62
C ASN A 316 -2.29 10.01 -10.04
N ILE A 317 -3.31 10.04 -10.87
CA ILE A 317 -4.70 10.06 -10.42
C ILE A 317 -5.05 8.69 -9.82
N ASN A 318 -5.52 8.67 -8.56
CA ASN A 318 -5.92 7.44 -7.87
C ASN A 318 -7.43 7.32 -7.72
N SER A 319 -8.12 8.42 -7.42
CA SER A 319 -9.57 8.42 -7.24
C SER A 319 -10.20 9.68 -7.82
N MET A 320 -11.49 9.61 -8.07
CA MET A 320 -12.28 10.72 -8.58
C MET A 320 -13.67 10.76 -7.94
N ALA A 321 -14.28 11.96 -7.89
CA ALA A 321 -15.67 12.14 -7.47
C ALA A 321 -16.34 13.24 -8.29
N ILE A 322 -17.49 12.92 -8.88
CA ILE A 322 -18.29 13.87 -9.66
C ILE A 322 -19.13 14.71 -8.71
N SER A 323 -19.20 16.02 -8.92
CA SER A 323 -20.07 16.91 -8.12
C SER A 323 -21.55 16.59 -8.35
N PRO A 324 -22.45 16.85 -7.39
CA PRO A 324 -23.89 16.60 -7.54
C PRO A 324 -24.53 17.30 -8.75
N SER A 325 -23.96 18.42 -9.18
CA SER A 325 -24.41 19.15 -10.37
C SER A 325 -23.81 18.63 -11.70
N GLY A 326 -22.82 17.72 -11.64
CA GLY A 326 -22.06 17.27 -12.80
C GLY A 326 -21.05 18.30 -13.37
N ASN A 327 -20.99 19.51 -12.80
CA ASN A 327 -20.19 20.61 -13.37
C ASN A 327 -18.70 20.55 -13.00
N ARG A 328 -18.32 19.77 -11.98
CA ARG A 328 -16.94 19.61 -11.53
C ARG A 328 -16.63 18.17 -11.16
N VAL A 329 -15.36 17.81 -11.27
CA VAL A 329 -14.83 16.51 -10.82
C VAL A 329 -13.69 16.77 -9.86
N LEU A 330 -13.67 16.07 -8.74
CA LEU A 330 -12.51 16.00 -7.86
C LEU A 330 -11.59 14.89 -8.32
N PHE A 331 -10.29 15.15 -8.25
CA PHE A 331 -9.24 14.14 -8.44
C PHE A 331 -8.28 14.21 -7.29
N ASP A 332 -7.86 13.07 -6.75
CA ASP A 332 -6.66 13.01 -5.94
C ASP A 332 -5.46 12.61 -6.83
N ALA A 333 -4.38 13.38 -6.72
CA ALA A 333 -3.14 13.11 -7.45
C ALA A 333 -1.92 13.56 -6.64
N ARG A 334 -0.99 12.67 -6.39
CA ARG A 334 0.25 12.90 -5.63
C ARG A 334 0.08 13.52 -4.25
N GLY A 335 -1.05 13.25 -3.60
CA GLY A 335 -1.33 13.76 -2.26
C GLY A 335 -2.05 15.09 -2.21
N ASP A 336 -2.41 15.65 -3.35
CA ASP A 336 -3.28 16.82 -3.45
C ASP A 336 -4.64 16.48 -4.04
N ILE A 337 -5.66 17.25 -3.66
CA ILE A 337 -7.01 17.15 -4.20
C ILE A 337 -7.27 18.35 -5.12
N PHE A 338 -7.58 18.03 -6.37
CA PHE A 338 -7.89 19.01 -7.42
C PHE A 338 -9.38 19.01 -7.72
N SER A 339 -9.97 20.20 -7.82
CA SER A 339 -11.31 20.40 -8.35
C SER A 339 -11.22 20.92 -9.77
N VAL A 340 -11.66 20.11 -10.72
CA VAL A 340 -11.53 20.34 -12.17
C VAL A 340 -12.93 20.57 -12.75
N PRO A 341 -13.17 21.63 -13.57
CA PRO A 341 -14.45 21.84 -14.22
C PRO A 341 -14.67 20.81 -15.33
N ALA A 342 -15.94 20.40 -15.55
CA ALA A 342 -16.32 19.49 -16.63
C ALA A 342 -16.17 20.14 -18.04
N GLY A 343 -16.21 21.46 -18.11
CA GLY A 343 -15.96 22.27 -19.30
C GLY A 343 -14.85 23.29 -19.06
N ASP A 344 -14.99 24.48 -19.61
CA ASP A 344 -14.03 25.57 -19.41
C ASP A 344 -14.07 26.11 -17.98
N GLY A 345 -12.93 26.45 -17.41
CA GLY A 345 -12.83 27.04 -16.09
C GLY A 345 -11.53 26.79 -15.35
N THR A 346 -11.42 27.35 -14.16
CA THR A 346 -10.21 27.25 -13.35
C THR A 346 -10.14 25.93 -12.59
N ILE A 347 -8.96 25.30 -12.61
CA ILE A 347 -8.61 24.16 -11.77
C ILE A 347 -8.15 24.71 -10.41
N PHE A 348 -8.70 24.19 -9.32
CA PHE A 348 -8.31 24.54 -7.96
C PHE A 348 -7.59 23.36 -7.29
N ASN A 349 -6.43 23.61 -6.70
CA ASN A 349 -5.84 22.69 -5.73
C ASN A 349 -6.43 23.02 -4.35
N LEU A 350 -7.25 22.13 -3.81
CA LEU A 350 -8.01 22.39 -2.58
C LEU A 350 -7.17 22.20 -1.31
N THR A 351 -6.15 21.36 -1.35
CA THR A 351 -5.34 21.01 -0.17
C THR A 351 -3.99 21.70 -0.17
N ASN A 352 -3.29 21.76 -1.28
CA ASN A 352 -2.06 22.53 -1.54
C ASN A 352 -1.11 22.63 -0.31
N LYS A 353 -0.85 21.50 0.34
CA LYS A 353 0.00 21.44 1.54
C LYS A 353 1.17 20.50 1.32
N GLN A 354 2.38 21.05 1.28
CA GLN A 354 3.58 20.26 1.07
C GLN A 354 3.84 19.29 2.23
N GLY A 355 4.27 18.06 1.90
CA GLY A 355 4.56 17.02 2.88
C GLY A 355 3.34 16.33 3.49
N VAL A 356 2.14 16.69 3.03
CA VAL A 356 0.87 16.09 3.45
C VAL A 356 0.26 15.31 2.29
N ARG A 357 -0.30 14.16 2.59
CA ARG A 357 -1.01 13.34 1.62
C ARG A 357 -2.51 13.38 1.87
N SER A 358 -3.25 13.95 0.95
CA SER A 358 -4.72 14.02 0.94
C SER A 358 -5.26 13.14 -0.19
N ILE A 359 -6.21 12.25 0.11
CA ILE A 359 -6.71 11.21 -0.80
C ILE A 359 -8.22 10.98 -0.66
N ASN A 360 -8.79 10.25 -1.61
CA ASN A 360 -10.18 9.76 -1.60
C ASN A 360 -11.21 10.87 -1.34
N PRO A 361 -11.28 11.91 -2.19
CA PRO A 361 -12.28 12.95 -2.01
C PRO A 361 -13.69 12.47 -2.32
N ALA A 362 -14.67 12.98 -1.58
CA ALA A 362 -16.09 12.71 -1.79
C ALA A 362 -16.92 13.99 -1.62
N TRP A 363 -17.76 14.31 -2.60
CA TRP A 363 -18.73 15.40 -2.51
C TRP A 363 -19.86 15.06 -1.55
N SER A 364 -20.26 16.01 -0.71
CA SER A 364 -21.56 15.90 -0.03
C SER A 364 -22.70 15.97 -1.06
N PRO A 365 -23.80 15.22 -0.89
CA PRO A 365 -24.95 15.24 -1.80
C PRO A 365 -25.55 16.63 -2.04
N ASP A 366 -25.46 17.54 -1.07
CA ASP A 366 -25.89 18.93 -1.21
C ASP A 366 -24.88 19.86 -1.91
N GLY A 367 -23.68 19.33 -2.25
CA GLY A 367 -22.61 20.06 -2.95
C GLY A 367 -21.87 21.11 -2.11
N LYS A 368 -22.16 21.22 -0.81
CA LYS A 368 -21.58 22.26 0.03
C LYS A 368 -20.21 21.89 0.59
N ASN A 369 -19.95 20.62 0.79
CA ASN A 369 -18.76 20.11 1.44
C ASN A 369 -18.06 19.03 0.63
N ILE A 370 -16.76 18.88 0.86
CA ILE A 370 -15.91 17.83 0.30
C ILE A 370 -15.24 17.14 1.49
N ALA A 371 -15.49 15.84 1.66
CA ALA A 371 -14.78 15.02 2.63
C ALA A 371 -13.55 14.39 1.95
N TYR A 372 -12.50 14.15 2.70
CA TYR A 372 -11.29 13.49 2.24
C TYR A 372 -10.48 12.94 3.41
N ILE A 373 -9.52 12.09 3.12
CA ILE A 373 -8.62 11.50 4.11
C ILE A 373 -7.25 12.18 3.98
N SER A 374 -6.64 12.55 5.11
CA SER A 374 -5.34 13.23 5.12
C SER A 374 -4.48 12.79 6.31
N ASP A 375 -3.16 12.74 6.10
CA ASP A 375 -2.15 12.47 7.13
C ASP A 375 -1.57 13.75 7.76
N ASP A 376 -2.25 14.86 7.64
CA ASP A 376 -1.82 16.18 8.11
C ASP A 376 -1.42 16.24 9.59
N THR A 377 -1.97 15.37 10.41
CA THR A 377 -1.65 15.26 11.85
C THR A 377 -0.69 14.10 12.18
N GLY A 378 -0.05 13.49 11.17
CA GLY A 378 0.89 12.38 11.30
C GLY A 378 0.26 11.00 11.10
N GLU A 379 -1.07 10.89 11.20
CA GLU A 379 -1.85 9.70 10.88
C GLU A 379 -3.06 10.07 10.03
N TYR A 380 -3.56 9.07 9.27
CA TYR A 380 -4.71 9.30 8.39
C TYR A 380 -5.98 9.58 9.18
N GLU A 381 -6.51 10.79 9.00
CA GLU A 381 -7.76 11.23 9.60
C GLU A 381 -8.74 11.70 8.54
N LEU A 382 -10.03 11.71 8.89
CA LEU A 382 -11.10 12.23 8.05
C LEU A 382 -11.17 13.74 8.22
N TYR A 383 -11.14 14.44 7.09
CA TYR A 383 -11.26 15.89 6.99
C TYR A 383 -12.44 16.27 6.12
N MET A 384 -12.90 17.49 6.29
CA MET A 384 -13.91 18.13 5.46
C MET A 384 -13.45 19.54 5.12
N ILE A 385 -13.74 19.98 3.90
CA ILE A 385 -13.54 21.38 3.46
C ILE A 385 -14.83 21.86 2.79
N GLU A 386 -15.23 23.12 3.08
CA GLU A 386 -16.35 23.72 2.40
C GLU A 386 -16.03 24.02 0.93
N ASN A 387 -17.01 23.87 0.06
CA ASN A 387 -16.91 24.23 -1.37
C ASN A 387 -17.04 25.74 -1.55
N LYS A 388 -16.03 26.49 -1.08
CA LYS A 388 -15.94 27.96 -1.23
C LYS A 388 -14.49 28.41 -1.28
N ASP A 389 -14.26 29.61 -1.79
CA ASP A 389 -12.93 30.21 -1.85
C ASP A 389 -12.30 30.35 -0.45
N ASN A 390 -11.01 30.02 -0.36
CA ASN A 390 -10.22 30.10 0.86
C ASN A 390 -10.80 29.34 2.07
N ALA A 391 -11.58 28.30 1.82
CA ALA A 391 -12.08 27.43 2.88
C ALA A 391 -10.92 26.76 3.62
N LYS A 392 -11.07 26.62 4.94
CA LYS A 392 -10.08 25.91 5.77
C LYS A 392 -10.55 24.49 6.04
N PRO A 393 -9.65 23.51 5.95
CA PRO A 393 -9.96 22.15 6.33
C PRO A 393 -10.40 22.04 7.79
N VAL A 394 -11.38 21.19 8.04
CA VAL A 394 -11.88 20.84 9.36
C VAL A 394 -11.61 19.35 9.60
N GLN A 395 -10.84 19.03 10.62
CA GLN A 395 -10.63 17.65 11.05
C GLN A 395 -11.88 17.10 11.73
N LEU A 396 -12.36 15.94 11.29
CA LEU A 396 -13.56 15.28 11.80
C LEU A 396 -13.24 14.14 12.76
N THR A 397 -12.16 13.40 12.52
CA THR A 397 -11.72 12.30 13.39
C THR A 397 -10.34 12.58 13.99
N LYS A 398 -10.03 11.94 15.13
CA LYS A 398 -8.75 12.08 15.86
C LYS A 398 -8.30 10.73 16.40
N ASP A 399 -7.03 10.67 16.74
CA ASP A 399 -6.41 9.51 17.41
C ASP A 399 -6.48 8.19 16.59
N SER A 400 -6.44 8.31 15.26
CA SER A 400 -6.34 7.15 14.38
C SER A 400 -5.01 6.43 14.61
N LYS A 401 -5.06 5.11 14.47
CA LYS A 401 -3.87 4.26 14.50
C LYS A 401 -3.65 3.56 13.17
N GLY A 402 -4.03 4.20 12.07
CA GLY A 402 -3.80 3.61 10.77
C GLY A 402 -4.72 4.10 9.65
N TRP A 403 -4.61 3.41 8.54
CA TRP A 403 -5.29 3.71 7.29
C TRP A 403 -6.81 3.73 7.42
N LYS A 404 -7.46 4.70 6.78
CA LYS A 404 -8.91 4.77 6.54
C LYS A 404 -9.20 4.56 5.06
N TYR A 405 -10.29 3.86 4.77
CA TYR A 405 -10.80 3.71 3.41
C TYR A 405 -11.71 4.88 3.05
N GLN A 406 -12.05 4.99 1.76
CA GLN A 406 -12.89 6.06 1.24
C GLN A 406 -14.19 6.19 2.06
N ALA A 407 -14.51 7.43 2.43
CA ALA A 407 -15.74 7.71 3.16
C ALA A 407 -16.90 7.96 2.20
N GLU A 408 -18.08 7.44 2.57
CA GLU A 408 -19.35 7.67 1.88
C GLU A 408 -20.22 8.64 2.67
N TRP A 409 -20.81 9.61 2.00
CA TRP A 409 -21.75 10.54 2.61
C TRP A 409 -23.14 9.94 2.73
N SER A 410 -23.82 10.23 3.83
CA SER A 410 -25.27 10.00 3.92
C SER A 410 -26.01 10.92 2.95
N PRO A 411 -27.14 10.46 2.36
CA PRO A 411 -27.95 11.27 1.44
C PRO A 411 -28.38 12.64 2.00
N ASP A 412 -28.56 12.76 3.30
CA ASP A 412 -28.88 14.04 4.00
C ASP A 412 -27.66 14.94 4.27
N SER A 413 -26.45 14.53 3.83
CA SER A 413 -25.18 15.25 4.01
C SER A 413 -24.74 15.47 5.46
N LYS A 414 -25.23 14.67 6.42
CA LYS A 414 -24.94 14.86 7.85
C LYS A 414 -23.96 13.86 8.43
N MET A 415 -23.72 12.75 7.75
CA MET A 415 -22.90 11.67 8.24
C MET A 415 -21.92 11.17 7.18
N LEU A 416 -20.79 10.62 7.66
CA LEU A 416 -19.78 9.94 6.86
C LEU A 416 -19.56 8.53 7.39
N LEU A 417 -19.65 7.55 6.50
CA LEU A 417 -19.44 6.13 6.76
C LEU A 417 -18.10 5.72 6.16
N PHE A 418 -17.26 5.03 6.92
CA PHE A 418 -15.95 4.56 6.47
C PHE A 418 -15.47 3.36 7.27
N PHE A 419 -14.56 2.58 6.70
CA PHE A 419 -13.87 1.48 7.36
C PHE A 419 -12.40 1.84 7.63
N ASP A 420 -11.79 1.26 8.66
CA ASP A 420 -10.37 1.47 8.96
C ASP A 420 -9.58 0.16 9.13
N ARG A 421 -8.26 0.26 9.08
CA ARG A 421 -7.34 -0.88 9.27
C ARG A 421 -7.33 -1.46 10.68
N SER A 422 -7.99 -0.84 11.62
CA SER A 422 -8.28 -1.41 12.95
C SER A 422 -9.53 -2.29 12.94
N MET A 423 -10.01 -2.66 11.76
CA MET A 423 -11.18 -3.54 11.54
C MET A 423 -12.48 -2.94 12.11
N ARG A 424 -12.70 -1.64 11.88
CA ARG A 424 -13.89 -0.96 12.39
C ARG A 424 -14.67 -0.30 11.27
N LEU A 425 -15.95 -0.65 11.10
CA LEU A 425 -16.90 0.13 10.33
C LEU A 425 -17.44 1.25 11.22
N GLN A 426 -17.26 2.49 10.80
CA GLN A 426 -17.49 3.66 11.63
C GLN A 426 -18.39 4.69 10.93
N LEU A 427 -19.19 5.37 11.73
CA LEU A 427 -20.10 6.43 11.33
C LEU A 427 -19.73 7.71 12.08
N THR A 428 -19.38 8.77 11.34
CA THR A 428 -19.07 10.09 11.90
C THR A 428 -20.16 11.09 11.57
N ASN A 429 -20.74 11.74 12.56
CA ASN A 429 -21.60 12.89 12.37
C ASN A 429 -20.74 14.14 12.14
N VAL A 430 -20.98 14.88 11.05
CA VAL A 430 -20.11 15.99 10.63
C VAL A 430 -20.26 17.23 11.49
N ASP A 431 -21.43 17.50 12.03
CA ASP A 431 -21.71 18.67 12.87
C ASP A 431 -21.12 18.49 14.27
N SER A 432 -21.44 17.37 14.93
CA SER A 432 -20.96 17.06 16.28
C SER A 432 -19.55 16.50 16.32
N LYS A 433 -19.00 16.05 15.18
CA LYS A 433 -17.70 15.36 15.04
C LYS A 433 -17.60 14.12 15.92
N THR A 434 -18.73 13.49 16.22
CA THR A 434 -18.78 12.25 17.00
C THR A 434 -18.70 11.03 16.08
N THR A 435 -17.83 10.09 16.40
CA THR A 435 -17.66 8.85 15.67
C THR A 435 -18.19 7.68 16.49
N THR A 436 -19.02 6.86 15.86
CA THR A 436 -19.58 5.63 16.44
C THR A 436 -19.10 4.42 15.66
N VAL A 437 -18.57 3.40 16.33
CA VAL A 437 -18.27 2.11 15.71
C VAL A 437 -19.55 1.33 15.56
N ILE A 438 -19.92 0.96 14.34
CA ILE A 438 -21.16 0.22 14.07
C ILE A 438 -20.93 -1.29 13.93
N ASP A 439 -19.80 -1.71 13.40
CA ASP A 439 -19.40 -3.13 13.43
C ASP A 439 -17.88 -3.31 13.48
N VAL A 440 -17.47 -4.50 13.96
CA VAL A 440 -16.08 -4.96 14.01
C VAL A 440 -16.07 -6.40 13.48
N PRO A 441 -15.70 -6.63 12.22
CA PRO A 441 -15.62 -7.97 11.66
C PRO A 441 -14.45 -8.74 12.29
N THR A 442 -14.54 -10.06 12.26
CA THR A 442 -13.52 -10.95 12.85
C THR A 442 -12.74 -11.74 11.80
N THR A 443 -13.16 -11.69 10.55
CA THR A 443 -12.63 -12.53 9.46
C THR A 443 -11.84 -11.70 8.46
N ASP A 444 -12.47 -10.70 7.83
CA ASP A 444 -11.84 -9.82 6.83
C ASP A 444 -12.40 -8.41 6.91
N GLU A 445 -11.82 -7.49 6.15
CA GLU A 445 -12.19 -6.07 6.09
C GLU A 445 -13.56 -5.88 5.45
N ILE A 446 -14.36 -4.95 5.96
CA ILE A 446 -15.59 -4.49 5.33
C ILE A 446 -15.24 -3.47 4.24
N ARG A 447 -15.43 -3.84 2.98
CA ARG A 447 -15.07 -3.01 1.83
C ARG A 447 -16.26 -2.43 1.07
N SER A 448 -17.41 -3.09 1.16
CA SER A 448 -18.67 -2.66 0.53
C SER A 448 -19.65 -2.22 1.59
N TYR A 449 -20.07 -0.96 1.54
CA TYR A 449 -21.06 -0.37 2.43
C TYR A 449 -21.78 0.79 1.74
N THR A 450 -23.02 1.06 2.14
CA THR A 450 -23.84 2.14 1.60
C THR A 450 -24.95 2.57 2.55
N PHE A 451 -25.47 3.79 2.36
CA PHE A 451 -26.64 4.29 3.05
C PHE A 451 -27.94 3.99 2.31
N SER A 452 -29.02 3.84 3.08
CA SER A 452 -30.37 3.94 2.51
C SER A 452 -30.71 5.38 2.08
N PRO A 453 -31.62 5.58 1.10
CA PRO A 453 -31.97 6.90 0.60
C PRO A 453 -32.49 7.88 1.66
N ASP A 454 -33.06 7.38 2.74
CA ASP A 454 -33.57 8.14 3.89
C ASP A 454 -32.52 8.37 5.00
N SER A 455 -31.26 7.95 4.78
CA SER A 455 -30.15 8.08 5.73
C SER A 455 -30.37 7.35 7.08
N ARG A 456 -31.25 6.34 7.16
CA ARG A 456 -31.57 5.63 8.42
C ARG A 456 -30.94 4.27 8.54
N TRP A 457 -30.56 3.66 7.42
CA TRP A 457 -29.94 2.35 7.39
C TRP A 457 -28.58 2.41 6.71
N VAL A 458 -27.69 1.54 7.16
CA VAL A 458 -26.45 1.20 6.48
C VAL A 458 -26.51 -0.25 6.08
N ALA A 459 -26.31 -0.57 4.80
CA ALA A 459 -26.05 -1.92 4.34
C ALA A 459 -24.54 -2.10 4.13
N TYR A 460 -24.00 -3.26 4.50
CA TYR A 460 -22.58 -3.56 4.36
C TYR A 460 -22.34 -5.05 4.21
N VAL A 461 -21.21 -5.41 3.63
CA VAL A 461 -20.80 -6.80 3.44
C VAL A 461 -19.84 -7.22 4.55
N LYS A 462 -20.09 -8.40 5.11
CA LYS A 462 -19.23 -9.00 6.11
C LYS A 462 -19.07 -10.49 5.88
N ASP A 463 -17.83 -10.97 5.95
CA ASP A 463 -17.54 -12.38 5.79
C ASP A 463 -18.00 -13.18 7.01
N SER A 464 -18.62 -14.30 6.72
CA SER A 464 -19.02 -15.32 7.68
C SER A 464 -17.85 -16.26 7.99
N LYS A 465 -18.02 -17.10 9.02
CA LYS A 465 -16.97 -18.05 9.45
C LYS A 465 -16.59 -19.10 8.38
N ASN A 466 -17.48 -19.36 7.44
CA ASN A 466 -17.25 -20.27 6.31
C ASN A 466 -16.47 -19.63 5.14
N GLY A 467 -16.11 -18.33 5.25
CA GLY A 467 -15.40 -17.58 4.22
C GLY A 467 -16.29 -17.05 3.09
N LEU A 468 -17.63 -17.17 3.21
CA LEU A 468 -18.58 -16.57 2.28
C LEU A 468 -19.06 -15.22 2.82
N SER A 469 -19.32 -14.28 1.93
CA SER A 469 -19.74 -12.92 2.28
C SER A 469 -21.25 -12.81 2.36
N ALA A 470 -21.77 -12.21 3.40
CA ALA A 470 -23.19 -11.94 3.58
C ALA A 470 -23.46 -10.45 3.76
N ILE A 471 -24.64 -9.99 3.35
CA ILE A 471 -25.07 -8.61 3.52
C ILE A 471 -25.70 -8.46 4.90
N TRP A 472 -25.25 -7.43 5.61
CA TRP A 472 -25.75 -7.00 6.90
C TRP A 472 -26.36 -5.62 6.79
N VAL A 473 -27.29 -5.30 7.69
CA VAL A 473 -27.85 -3.96 7.85
C VAL A 473 -27.75 -3.48 9.28
N TYR A 474 -27.49 -2.18 9.41
CA TYR A 474 -27.47 -1.47 10.69
C TYR A 474 -28.48 -0.35 10.68
N ASN A 475 -29.34 -0.30 11.67
CA ASN A 475 -30.29 0.79 11.88
C ASN A 475 -29.63 1.89 12.71
N ILE A 476 -29.58 3.12 12.17
CA ILE A 476 -28.87 4.24 12.81
C ILE A 476 -29.63 4.77 14.03
N GLU A 477 -30.98 4.67 14.03
CA GLU A 477 -31.83 5.20 15.11
C GLU A 477 -31.78 4.30 16.35
N ASP A 478 -32.05 3.02 16.21
CA ASP A 478 -32.12 2.05 17.31
C ASP A 478 -30.79 1.29 17.55
N LYS A 479 -29.80 1.51 16.71
CA LYS A 479 -28.46 0.91 16.75
C LYS A 479 -28.47 -0.63 16.64
N SER A 480 -29.52 -1.20 16.13
CA SER A 480 -29.63 -2.64 15.90
C SER A 480 -28.91 -3.02 14.60
N LYS A 481 -28.33 -4.22 14.58
CA LYS A 481 -27.74 -4.81 13.38
C LYS A 481 -28.28 -6.21 13.15
N LYS A 482 -28.52 -6.54 11.89
CA LYS A 482 -29.04 -7.84 11.49
C LYS A 482 -28.43 -8.30 10.19
N GLN A 483 -28.20 -9.60 10.07
CA GLN A 483 -27.85 -10.24 8.80
C GLN A 483 -29.07 -10.24 7.89
N LEU A 484 -28.89 -9.83 6.65
CA LEU A 484 -29.94 -9.68 5.68
C LEU A 484 -30.00 -10.86 4.71
N THR A 485 -28.85 -11.29 4.18
CA THR A 485 -28.76 -12.50 3.36
C THR A 485 -28.08 -13.62 4.17
N ASP A 486 -28.44 -14.87 3.88
CA ASP A 486 -27.77 -16.00 4.51
C ASP A 486 -26.35 -16.18 3.95
N ASP A 487 -25.55 -17.01 4.61
CA ASP A 487 -24.15 -17.28 4.27
C ASP A 487 -23.98 -18.54 3.40
N SER A 488 -24.98 -18.84 2.56
CA SER A 488 -24.93 -19.96 1.59
C SER A 488 -24.18 -19.59 0.32
N PHE A 489 -24.08 -18.31 0.01
CA PHE A 489 -23.43 -17.74 -1.19
C PHE A 489 -22.60 -16.52 -0.81
N SER A 490 -21.68 -16.11 -1.70
CA SER A 490 -21.03 -14.80 -1.54
C SER A 490 -21.86 -13.72 -2.21
N ASP A 491 -22.31 -12.77 -1.40
CA ASP A 491 -23.06 -11.59 -1.80
C ASP A 491 -22.23 -10.33 -1.58
N ASP A 492 -22.19 -9.41 -2.56
CA ASP A 492 -21.38 -8.19 -2.50
C ASP A 492 -22.05 -6.99 -3.18
N GLY A 493 -21.50 -5.78 -2.95
CA GLY A 493 -21.91 -4.54 -3.59
C GLY A 493 -23.37 -4.15 -3.32
N PRO A 494 -23.85 -4.11 -2.05
CA PRO A 494 -25.23 -3.75 -1.76
C PRO A 494 -25.52 -2.29 -2.10
N VAL A 495 -26.63 -2.02 -2.81
CA VAL A 495 -27.09 -0.69 -3.17
C VAL A 495 -28.59 -0.59 -2.99
N PHE A 496 -29.08 0.35 -2.19
CA PHE A 496 -30.51 0.60 -2.06
C PHE A 496 -31.08 1.23 -3.32
N SER A 497 -32.25 0.79 -3.75
CA SER A 497 -33.00 1.48 -4.78
C SER A 497 -33.38 2.90 -4.35
N LYS A 498 -33.48 3.82 -5.28
CA LYS A 498 -33.89 5.22 -4.98
C LYS A 498 -35.29 5.32 -4.33
N CYS A 499 -36.17 4.38 -4.66
CA CYS A 499 -37.51 4.31 -4.03
C CYS A 499 -37.51 3.69 -2.61
N GLY A 500 -36.39 3.08 -2.17
CA GLY A 500 -36.28 2.46 -0.87
C GLY A 500 -37.01 1.11 -0.70
N ASN A 501 -37.51 0.51 -1.77
CA ASN A 501 -38.25 -0.76 -1.72
C ASN A 501 -37.33 -1.99 -1.92
N TYR A 502 -36.19 -1.80 -2.57
CA TYR A 502 -35.29 -2.89 -2.96
C TYR A 502 -33.86 -2.62 -2.53
N LEU A 503 -33.11 -3.70 -2.34
CA LEU A 503 -31.65 -3.69 -2.24
C LEU A 503 -31.09 -4.51 -3.41
N TYR A 504 -30.22 -3.92 -4.20
CA TYR A 504 -29.52 -4.58 -5.31
C TYR A 504 -28.14 -5.03 -4.83
N PHE A 505 -27.67 -6.16 -5.35
CA PHE A 505 -26.36 -6.69 -5.01
C PHE A 505 -25.91 -7.72 -6.04
N THR A 506 -24.62 -8.03 -6.08
CA THR A 506 -24.08 -9.15 -6.82
C THR A 506 -24.05 -10.40 -5.95
N SER A 507 -24.28 -11.57 -6.56
CA SER A 507 -24.21 -12.85 -5.87
C SER A 507 -23.67 -13.93 -6.79
N ASN A 508 -22.92 -14.86 -6.24
CA ASN A 508 -22.39 -16.01 -6.99
C ASN A 508 -23.29 -17.25 -6.91
N ARG A 509 -24.57 -17.08 -6.62
CA ARG A 509 -25.54 -18.17 -6.47
C ARG A 509 -25.99 -18.83 -7.77
N ASP A 510 -25.52 -18.37 -8.93
CA ASP A 510 -25.80 -18.98 -10.22
C ASP A 510 -25.01 -20.28 -10.49
N PHE A 511 -24.12 -20.70 -9.64
CA PHE A 511 -23.41 -21.98 -9.66
C PHE A 511 -23.15 -22.54 -11.07
N ASN A 512 -22.55 -21.73 -11.95
CA ASN A 512 -22.30 -22.09 -13.34
C ASN A 512 -21.02 -22.95 -13.44
N LEU A 513 -21.21 -24.28 -13.39
CA LEU A 513 -20.13 -25.24 -13.33
C LEU A 513 -19.73 -25.70 -14.73
N ALA A 514 -18.46 -25.59 -15.10
CA ALA A 514 -17.88 -26.13 -16.33
C ALA A 514 -16.76 -27.11 -15.99
N PHE A 515 -16.63 -28.16 -16.79
CA PHE A 515 -15.52 -29.11 -16.64
C PHE A 515 -14.37 -28.75 -17.58
N SER A 516 -13.17 -28.57 -17.04
CA SER A 516 -11.95 -28.38 -17.83
C SER A 516 -11.36 -29.73 -18.20
N SER A 517 -11.38 -30.06 -19.49
CA SER A 517 -10.71 -31.28 -20.01
C SER A 517 -9.18 -31.18 -19.97
N PHE A 518 -8.62 -29.98 -19.85
CA PHE A 518 -7.19 -29.76 -19.76
C PHE A 518 -6.64 -30.04 -18.35
N GLU A 519 -7.30 -29.45 -17.33
CA GLU A 519 -6.87 -29.62 -15.94
C GLU A 519 -7.55 -30.78 -15.23
N PHE A 520 -8.50 -31.42 -15.90
CA PHE A 520 -9.33 -32.51 -15.37
C PHE A 520 -10.02 -32.14 -14.06
N ASN A 521 -10.51 -30.88 -13.97
CA ASN A 521 -11.13 -30.31 -12.80
C ASN A 521 -12.35 -29.47 -13.18
N TYR A 522 -13.17 -29.14 -12.19
CA TYR A 522 -14.30 -28.23 -12.38
C TYR A 522 -13.86 -26.77 -12.27
N LEU A 523 -14.40 -25.96 -13.17
CA LEU A 523 -14.23 -24.51 -13.19
C LEU A 523 -15.58 -23.83 -12.95
N TYR A 524 -15.56 -22.77 -12.17
CA TYR A 524 -16.71 -21.88 -11.96
C TYR A 524 -16.50 -20.67 -12.85
N ASN A 525 -17.13 -20.65 -14.01
CA ASN A 525 -17.09 -19.52 -14.93
C ASN A 525 -18.38 -18.72 -14.86
N ASN A 526 -18.26 -17.38 -14.73
CA ASN A 526 -19.42 -16.49 -14.76
C ASN A 526 -20.51 -16.92 -13.76
N ALA A 527 -20.14 -17.18 -12.51
CA ALA A 527 -21.09 -17.62 -11.48
C ALA A 527 -21.87 -16.45 -10.83
N SER A 528 -21.50 -15.21 -11.14
CA SER A 528 -22.14 -14.02 -10.56
C SER A 528 -23.27 -13.49 -11.43
N ARG A 529 -24.26 -12.89 -10.76
CA ARG A 529 -25.35 -12.14 -11.38
C ARG A 529 -25.77 -11.02 -10.44
N ILE A 530 -26.49 -10.03 -10.95
CA ILE A 530 -27.17 -9.01 -10.15
C ILE A 530 -28.48 -9.57 -9.64
N TYR A 531 -28.74 -9.36 -8.37
CA TYR A 531 -29.96 -9.75 -7.67
C TYR A 531 -30.63 -8.54 -7.03
N ALA A 532 -31.94 -8.63 -6.87
CA ALA A 532 -32.74 -7.69 -6.10
C ALA A 532 -33.38 -8.40 -4.91
N LEU A 533 -33.29 -7.79 -3.75
CA LEU A 533 -34.01 -8.17 -2.54
C LEU A 533 -35.13 -7.19 -2.29
N THR A 534 -36.37 -7.67 -2.25
CA THR A 534 -37.54 -6.86 -1.87
C THR A 534 -37.55 -6.70 -0.35
N LEU A 535 -37.47 -5.46 0.14
CA LEU A 535 -37.30 -5.15 1.56
C LEU A 535 -38.56 -5.36 2.40
N GLN A 536 -39.72 -5.06 1.87
CA GLN A 536 -41.02 -5.23 2.56
C GLN A 536 -41.84 -6.32 1.90
N LYS A 537 -42.66 -7.05 2.66
CA LYS A 537 -43.51 -8.12 2.16
C LYS A 537 -44.56 -7.60 1.17
N ASP A 538 -45.06 -6.40 1.42
CA ASP A 538 -46.13 -5.77 0.61
C ASP A 538 -45.56 -4.90 -0.52
N SER A 539 -44.24 -4.80 -0.68
CA SER A 539 -43.68 -4.09 -1.82
C SER A 539 -43.95 -4.82 -3.13
N PRO A 540 -44.22 -4.12 -4.21
CA PRO A 540 -44.41 -4.72 -5.52
C PRO A 540 -43.23 -5.60 -5.93
N ARG A 541 -43.51 -6.66 -6.66
CA ARG A 541 -42.45 -7.48 -7.26
C ARG A 541 -41.69 -6.66 -8.29
N LEU A 542 -40.37 -6.72 -8.29
CA LEU A 542 -39.55 -5.98 -9.25
C LEU A 542 -39.75 -6.47 -10.68
N PHE A 543 -39.91 -7.79 -10.83
CA PHE A 543 -40.18 -8.42 -12.12
C PHE A 543 -41.47 -9.20 -12.00
N GLU A 544 -42.51 -8.72 -12.66
CA GLU A 544 -43.78 -9.47 -12.77
C GLU A 544 -43.64 -10.53 -13.85
N PRO A 545 -44.19 -11.75 -13.62
CA PRO A 545 -44.34 -12.73 -14.67
C PRO A 545 -45.17 -12.13 -15.81
N ARG A 546 -44.63 -12.08 -17.01
CA ARG A 546 -45.42 -11.71 -18.18
C ARG A 546 -46.35 -12.88 -18.51
N GLU A 547 -47.59 -12.79 -18.11
CA GLU A 547 -48.65 -13.66 -18.64
C GLU A 547 -48.97 -13.19 -20.05
N THR A 548 -48.21 -13.62 -21.02
CA THR A 548 -48.54 -13.39 -22.43
C THR A 548 -49.38 -14.57 -22.91
N LEU A 549 -50.68 -14.43 -22.91
CA LEU A 549 -51.51 -15.18 -23.85
C LEU A 549 -51.22 -14.63 -25.26
N GLU A 550 -51.14 -15.49 -26.26
CA GLU A 550 -50.92 -15.09 -27.64
C GLU A 550 -52.03 -14.11 -28.07
N GLU A 551 -51.66 -12.83 -28.28
CA GLU A 551 -52.61 -11.79 -28.68
C GLU A 551 -52.92 -11.95 -30.15
N VAL A 552 -54.20 -12.24 -30.44
CA VAL A 552 -54.75 -12.13 -31.79
C VAL A 552 -54.83 -10.63 -32.13
N ALA A 553 -54.09 -10.20 -33.16
CA ALA A 553 -54.00 -8.81 -33.59
C ALA A 553 -55.38 -8.16 -33.77
N THR A 554 -55.71 -7.23 -32.88
CA THR A 554 -56.82 -6.31 -33.06
C THR A 554 -56.26 -4.89 -33.13
N ASP A 555 -56.60 -4.20 -34.23
CA ASP A 555 -56.24 -2.79 -34.47
C ASP A 555 -56.68 -1.89 -33.31
N LYS A 556 -55.74 -1.38 -32.53
CA LYS A 556 -55.97 -0.26 -31.60
C LYS A 556 -54.98 0.88 -31.85
N LYS A 557 -55.58 2.04 -32.10
CA LYS A 557 -54.89 3.32 -32.26
C LYS A 557 -54.22 3.76 -30.95
N GLU A 558 -53.00 4.22 -31.09
CA GLU A 558 -52.23 4.89 -30.02
C GLU A 558 -52.80 6.29 -29.75
N ASP A 559 -53.13 6.55 -28.50
CA ASP A 559 -53.29 7.92 -27.98
C ASP A 559 -52.10 8.25 -27.06
N SER A 560 -51.22 9.06 -27.58
CA SER A 560 -50.09 9.61 -26.83
C SER A 560 -50.53 10.85 -26.04
N LYS A 561 -50.50 10.80 -24.73
CA LYS A 561 -50.53 12.00 -23.88
C LYS A 561 -49.21 12.15 -23.13
N SER A 562 -48.46 13.16 -23.53
CA SER A 562 -47.30 13.66 -22.78
C SER A 562 -47.77 14.45 -21.56
N SER A 563 -47.36 14.04 -20.36
CA SER A 563 -47.49 14.85 -19.16
C SER A 563 -46.10 15.40 -18.78
N LYS A 564 -45.96 16.73 -18.76
CA LYS A 564 -44.85 17.46 -18.17
C LYS A 564 -44.85 17.20 -16.66
N ALA A 565 -43.73 16.70 -16.14
CA ALA A 565 -43.51 16.60 -14.70
C ALA A 565 -42.93 17.91 -14.19
N GLU A 566 -43.61 18.56 -13.27
CA GLU A 566 -43.09 19.59 -12.40
C GLU A 566 -42.17 18.96 -11.33
N SER A 567 -41.02 19.59 -11.11
CA SER A 567 -40.01 19.16 -10.14
C SER A 567 -40.37 19.65 -8.73
N ASP A 568 -41.16 18.88 -8.02
CA ASP A 568 -41.29 19.01 -6.57
C ASP A 568 -40.20 18.16 -5.90
N LYS A 569 -39.45 18.75 -4.95
CA LYS A 569 -38.57 18.05 -4.05
C LYS A 569 -39.36 17.05 -3.21
N LYS A 570 -39.46 15.80 -3.65
CA LYS A 570 -40.04 14.72 -2.85
C LYS A 570 -39.10 14.39 -1.70
N GLU A 571 -39.60 14.54 -0.46
CA GLU A 571 -38.96 13.92 0.72
C GLU A 571 -38.81 12.42 0.45
N SER A 572 -37.60 11.88 0.75
CA SER A 572 -37.35 10.46 0.58
C SER A 572 -38.26 9.64 1.49
N LYS A 573 -38.96 8.68 0.89
CA LYS A 573 -39.84 7.78 1.63
C LYS A 573 -39.05 6.98 2.65
N ARG A 574 -39.59 6.84 3.88
CA ARG A 574 -38.97 6.05 4.94
C ARG A 574 -38.74 4.61 4.49
N VAL A 575 -37.47 4.11 4.57
CA VAL A 575 -37.13 2.71 4.31
C VAL A 575 -37.51 1.86 5.52
N SER A 576 -38.22 0.76 5.25
CA SER A 576 -38.58 -0.25 6.25
C SER A 576 -38.17 -1.64 5.75
N ILE A 577 -37.76 -2.51 6.66
CA ILE A 577 -37.26 -3.85 6.32
C ILE A 577 -38.01 -4.89 7.13
N ASP A 578 -38.69 -5.80 6.44
CA ASP A 578 -39.32 -6.98 7.03
C ASP A 578 -38.35 -8.16 6.98
N PHE A 579 -37.82 -8.54 8.11
CA PHE A 579 -36.78 -9.60 8.16
C PHE A 579 -37.34 -11.03 8.05
N ASP A 580 -38.59 -11.24 8.43
CA ASP A 580 -39.22 -12.56 8.34
C ASP A 580 -39.39 -13.03 6.89
N GLY A 581 -38.79 -14.20 6.56
CA GLY A 581 -38.80 -14.77 5.22
C GLY A 581 -38.06 -13.94 4.16
N ILE A 582 -37.13 -13.09 4.53
CA ILE A 582 -36.48 -12.11 3.62
C ILE A 582 -35.69 -12.78 2.50
N ASN A 583 -35.00 -13.88 2.76
CA ASN A 583 -34.25 -14.62 1.73
C ASN A 583 -35.14 -15.23 0.64
N GLN A 584 -36.42 -15.38 0.87
CA GLN A 584 -37.38 -15.85 -0.13
C GLN A 584 -37.81 -14.73 -1.13
N ARG A 585 -37.44 -13.49 -0.85
CA ARG A 585 -37.77 -12.31 -1.66
C ARG A 585 -36.59 -11.85 -2.53
N ILE A 586 -35.55 -12.70 -2.66
CA ILE A 586 -34.40 -12.47 -3.55
C ILE A 586 -34.75 -12.96 -4.94
N VAL A 587 -34.63 -12.10 -5.95
CA VAL A 587 -34.90 -12.39 -7.35
C VAL A 587 -33.69 -12.01 -8.21
N ALA A 588 -33.37 -12.85 -9.20
CA ALA A 588 -32.32 -12.55 -10.16
C ALA A 588 -32.81 -11.50 -11.18
N PHE A 589 -31.92 -10.61 -11.57
CA PHE A 589 -32.16 -9.80 -12.77
C PHE A 589 -32.22 -10.70 -14.01
N PRO A 590 -33.10 -10.42 -14.99
CA PRO A 590 -33.24 -11.22 -16.19
C PRO A 590 -32.11 -10.94 -17.19
N MET A 591 -30.88 -11.26 -16.76
CA MET A 591 -29.65 -11.14 -17.53
C MET A 591 -28.83 -12.43 -17.38
N SER A 592 -27.85 -12.64 -18.25
CA SER A 592 -26.96 -13.79 -18.16
C SER A 592 -26.07 -13.68 -16.90
N SER A 593 -25.63 -14.81 -16.38
CA SER A 593 -24.54 -14.83 -15.40
C SER A 593 -23.23 -14.33 -16.03
N GLY A 594 -22.42 -13.60 -15.25
CA GLY A 594 -21.20 -12.93 -15.74
C GLY A 594 -20.39 -12.36 -14.58
N GLY A 595 -19.50 -11.46 -14.90
CA GLY A 595 -18.81 -10.62 -13.91
C GLY A 595 -19.45 -9.24 -13.90
N TYR A 596 -20.04 -8.86 -12.79
CA TYR A 596 -20.74 -7.57 -12.64
C TYR A 596 -20.24 -6.87 -11.37
N TRP A 597 -20.00 -5.57 -11.46
CA TRP A 597 -19.59 -4.75 -10.32
C TRP A 597 -19.97 -3.27 -10.53
N ASP A 598 -19.67 -2.41 -9.56
CA ASP A 598 -20.01 -0.99 -9.56
C ASP A 598 -21.50 -0.71 -9.81
N ILE A 599 -22.39 -1.46 -9.13
CA ILE A 599 -23.82 -1.24 -9.24
C ILE A 599 -24.15 0.11 -8.59
N GLN A 600 -24.92 0.92 -9.32
CA GLN A 600 -25.47 2.17 -8.81
C GLN A 600 -26.97 2.26 -9.12
N ALA A 601 -27.76 2.63 -8.13
CA ALA A 601 -29.18 2.86 -8.32
C ALA A 601 -29.41 4.24 -8.95
N VAL A 602 -30.18 4.26 -10.03
CA VAL A 602 -30.68 5.47 -10.69
C VAL A 602 -32.20 5.52 -10.58
N ASP A 603 -32.82 6.65 -10.95
CA ASP A 603 -34.26 6.83 -10.80
C ASP A 603 -35.08 5.75 -11.54
N ASN A 604 -34.61 5.33 -12.71
CA ASN A 604 -35.31 4.37 -13.58
C ASN A 604 -34.52 3.06 -13.72
N GLY A 605 -33.81 2.60 -12.69
CA GLY A 605 -33.15 1.32 -12.78
C GLY A 605 -31.79 1.25 -12.06
N ILE A 606 -30.88 0.51 -12.67
CA ILE A 606 -29.48 0.39 -12.21
C ILE A 606 -28.53 0.66 -13.36
N VAL A 607 -27.36 1.19 -13.03
CA VAL A 607 -26.17 1.23 -13.87
C VAL A 607 -25.14 0.26 -13.27
N TYR A 608 -24.47 -0.52 -14.08
CA TYR A 608 -23.47 -1.49 -13.66
C TYR A 608 -22.35 -1.61 -14.69
N PHE A 609 -21.23 -2.17 -14.29
CA PHE A 609 -20.08 -2.45 -15.15
C PHE A 609 -19.89 -3.98 -15.31
N ASP A 610 -19.58 -4.45 -16.55
CA ASP A 610 -19.41 -5.88 -16.87
C ASP A 610 -17.99 -6.25 -17.35
N GLY A 611 -17.01 -5.35 -17.17
CA GLY A 611 -15.64 -5.50 -17.67
C GLY A 611 -15.43 -5.04 -19.11
N LYS A 612 -16.49 -4.78 -19.86
CA LYS A 612 -16.44 -4.23 -21.23
C LYS A 612 -16.92 -2.78 -21.27
N GLY A 613 -17.81 -2.39 -20.36
CA GLY A 613 -18.36 -1.05 -20.28
C GLY A 613 -19.45 -0.91 -19.23
N PHE A 614 -19.94 0.33 -19.09
CA PHE A 614 -21.11 0.62 -18.27
C PHE A 614 -22.40 0.32 -19.04
N HIS A 615 -23.34 -0.32 -18.38
CA HIS A 615 -24.64 -0.69 -18.90
C HIS A 615 -25.75 -0.14 -18.02
N ASN A 616 -26.89 0.16 -18.61
CA ASN A 616 -28.09 0.55 -17.91
C ASN A 616 -29.13 -0.57 -18.02
N TYR A 617 -29.78 -0.90 -16.92
CA TYR A 617 -30.93 -1.77 -16.90
C TYR A 617 -32.13 -0.98 -16.38
N ASP A 618 -33.02 -0.60 -17.30
CA ASP A 618 -34.20 0.20 -16.98
C ASP A 618 -35.28 -0.65 -16.32
N HIS A 619 -35.68 -0.23 -15.15
CA HIS A 619 -36.88 -0.69 -14.48
C HIS A 619 -37.48 0.47 -13.69
N THR A 620 -38.79 0.66 -13.78
CA THR A 620 -39.46 1.65 -12.94
C THR A 620 -39.65 1.09 -11.54
N CYS A 621 -39.20 1.84 -10.51
CA CYS A 621 -39.69 1.60 -9.17
C CYS A 621 -41.21 1.81 -9.16
N PRO A 622 -42.04 0.77 -8.89
CA PRO A 622 -43.47 0.95 -8.84
C PRO A 622 -43.79 2.03 -7.80
N ASN A 623 -44.45 3.10 -8.25
CA ASN A 623 -45.02 4.05 -7.32
C ASN A 623 -46.11 3.31 -6.55
N ASN A 624 -45.98 3.19 -5.25
CA ASN A 624 -47.05 2.70 -4.41
C ASN A 624 -48.24 3.63 -4.64
N LEU A 625 -49.35 3.06 -5.12
CA LEU A 625 -50.65 3.68 -5.19
C LEU A 625 -51.12 4.19 -3.83
#